data_d558826b165d4d7cd8e25da9919fc6b4
#
_entry.id   d558826b165d4d7cd8e25da9919fc6b4
#
_cell.length_a   1.000
_cell.length_b   1.000
_cell.length_c   1.000
_cell.angle_alpha   90.00
_cell.angle_beta   90.00
_cell.angle_gamma   90.00
#
_symmetry.space_group_name_H-M   'P 1'
#
loop_
_entity.id
_entity.type
_entity.pdbx_description
1 polymer ?
#
loop_
_entity_poly.entity_id
_entity_poly.type
_entity_poly.pdbx_seq_one_letter_code
_entity_poly.pdbx_strand_id
1 'polypeptide(L)'
;MAEIDFGRIGYGAANVGNLYRALTDDAAWEILQAAWDVGVRYFDTAPHYGLGLSERRLGAFLATKPRDQYIVSTKVGRLLRPNPDGVGELDLANDFAVPADLARVWDFSAAGIRQSVEESLERTGLDRFDVLYLHDPERHSLTEALASAIPALAGLRDEGLVTAIGVGSMSTDALLASVNTGALDLLMVAGRYTLAEQPALAEVVPACRANGVGIVNASVFNSGLLATNEPGSSARYDYGDVPAGLLEHVQAIAAVCREFAVSLPAAALQYTLRDDPAGNPVRTVVVGGSRPDHLRQNAERMNELIPVEFWHALTERDLIQRSDV
;
A
#
# COMPACT_ATOMS: atom_id res chain seq x y z
N MET A 1 18.19 12.29 -7.86
CA MET A 1 17.72 10.90 -7.78
C MET A 1 17.21 10.44 -9.14
N ALA A 2 17.50 9.22 -9.59
CA ALA A 2 16.83 8.66 -10.77
C ALA A 2 15.32 8.58 -10.47
N GLU A 3 14.50 9.11 -11.38
CA GLU A 3 13.06 9.06 -11.24
C GLU A 3 12.59 7.61 -11.38
N ILE A 4 11.93 7.07 -10.34
CA ILE A 4 11.37 5.71 -10.37
C ILE A 4 10.00 5.80 -11.06
N ASP A 5 9.85 5.09 -12.17
CA ASP A 5 8.55 4.95 -12.86
C ASP A 5 7.77 3.78 -12.24
N PHE A 6 6.84 4.10 -11.37
CA PHE A 6 5.95 3.12 -10.72
C PHE A 6 4.79 2.67 -11.62
N GLY A 7 4.55 3.36 -12.75
CA GLY A 7 3.29 3.25 -13.48
C GLY A 7 2.10 3.80 -12.67
N ARG A 8 0.91 3.73 -13.24
CA ARG A 8 -0.31 4.26 -12.57
C ARG A 8 -0.84 3.33 -11.47
N ILE A 9 -0.55 2.02 -11.55
CA ILE A 9 -1.06 1.00 -10.65
C ILE A 9 0.04 0.00 -10.27
N GLY A 10 0.20 -0.27 -8.98
CA GLY A 10 1.05 -1.31 -8.41
C GLY A 10 0.22 -2.41 -7.74
N TYR A 11 0.84 -3.56 -7.48
CA TYR A 11 0.24 -4.68 -6.78
C TYR A 11 0.74 -4.78 -5.34
N GLY A 12 -0.20 -4.73 -4.38
CA GLY A 12 0.05 -5.01 -2.96
C GLY A 12 -0.11 -6.50 -2.67
N ALA A 13 0.98 -7.16 -2.31
CA ALA A 13 1.07 -8.61 -2.25
C ALA A 13 0.58 -9.24 -0.93
N ALA A 14 -0.13 -8.52 -0.06
CA ALA A 14 -0.65 -9.08 1.19
C ALA A 14 -1.56 -10.31 0.96
N ASN A 15 -2.37 -10.29 -0.11
CA ASN A 15 -3.26 -11.40 -0.44
C ASN A 15 -2.51 -12.70 -0.76
N VAL A 16 -1.35 -12.61 -1.43
CA VAL A 16 -0.53 -13.81 -1.71
C VAL A 16 0.26 -14.27 -0.48
N GLY A 17 0.23 -13.51 0.62
CA GLY A 17 0.61 -13.92 1.97
C GLY A 17 -0.52 -14.60 2.76
N ASN A 18 -1.61 -14.99 2.12
CA ASN A 18 -2.80 -15.59 2.75
C ASN A 18 -3.61 -14.63 3.64
N LEU A 19 -3.67 -13.35 3.30
CA LEU A 19 -4.55 -12.39 3.98
C LEU A 19 -6.02 -12.86 3.86
N TYR A 20 -6.70 -13.02 5.00
CA TYR A 20 -8.06 -13.49 5.23
C TYR A 20 -8.34 -14.95 4.85
N ARG A 21 -7.60 -15.56 3.95
CA ARG A 21 -7.80 -16.95 3.53
C ARG A 21 -6.53 -17.59 3.01
N ALA A 22 -6.40 -18.89 3.19
CA ALA A 22 -5.31 -19.65 2.59
C ALA A 22 -5.48 -19.73 1.06
N LEU A 23 -4.36 -19.56 0.36
CA LEU A 23 -4.20 -19.82 -1.07
C LEU A 23 -3.18 -20.92 -1.27
N THR A 24 -3.31 -21.69 -2.34
CA THR A 24 -2.22 -22.56 -2.82
C THR A 24 -1.15 -21.71 -3.50
N ASP A 25 0.06 -22.26 -3.67
CA ASP A 25 1.13 -21.57 -4.39
C ASP A 25 0.76 -21.34 -5.86
N ASP A 26 0.06 -22.30 -6.49
CA ASP A 26 -0.44 -22.15 -7.86
C ASP A 26 -1.44 -20.99 -7.98
N ALA A 27 -2.40 -20.89 -7.05
CA ALA A 27 -3.37 -19.79 -7.05
C ALA A 27 -2.69 -18.44 -6.81
N ALA A 28 -1.68 -18.36 -5.94
CA ALA A 28 -0.88 -17.17 -5.73
C ALA A 28 -0.08 -16.79 -7.00
N TRP A 29 0.48 -17.79 -7.68
CA TRP A 29 1.18 -17.61 -8.95
C TRP A 29 0.26 -17.05 -10.04
N GLU A 30 -0.94 -17.61 -10.21
CA GLU A 30 -1.94 -17.12 -11.18
C GLU A 30 -2.32 -15.65 -10.93
N ILE A 31 -2.43 -15.23 -9.66
CA ILE A 31 -2.70 -13.83 -9.30
C ILE A 31 -1.53 -12.94 -9.72
N LEU A 32 -0.29 -13.32 -9.40
CA LEU A 32 0.92 -12.57 -9.76
C LEU A 32 1.10 -12.50 -11.28
N GLN A 33 0.84 -13.61 -11.98
CA GLN A 33 0.89 -13.64 -13.44
C GLN A 33 -0.17 -12.71 -14.05
N ALA A 34 -1.40 -12.71 -13.53
CA ALA A 34 -2.44 -11.80 -14.01
C ALA A 34 -2.06 -10.32 -13.79
N ALA A 35 -1.45 -9.99 -12.65
CA ALA A 35 -0.91 -8.64 -12.41
C ALA A 35 0.14 -8.25 -13.47
N TRP A 36 1.07 -9.16 -13.75
CA TRP A 36 2.10 -8.95 -14.77
C TRP A 36 1.51 -8.76 -16.17
N ASP A 37 0.56 -9.61 -16.55
CA ASP A 37 -0.07 -9.64 -17.88
C ASP A 37 -0.88 -8.37 -18.17
N VAL A 38 -1.49 -7.75 -17.14
CA VAL A 38 -2.19 -6.46 -17.29
C VAL A 38 -1.26 -5.24 -17.21
N GLY A 39 0.06 -5.46 -17.16
CA GLY A 39 1.05 -4.39 -17.22
C GLY A 39 1.50 -3.84 -15.87
N VAL A 40 1.12 -4.44 -14.74
CA VAL A 40 1.68 -4.06 -13.44
C VAL A 40 3.17 -4.35 -13.42
N ARG A 41 3.96 -3.35 -13.00
CA ARG A 41 5.42 -3.44 -12.89
C ARG A 41 5.95 -2.97 -11.53
N TYR A 42 5.09 -2.51 -10.64
CA TYR A 42 5.42 -2.22 -9.26
C TYR A 42 4.73 -3.23 -8.33
N PHE A 43 5.53 -3.89 -7.48
CA PHE A 43 5.10 -4.91 -6.52
C PHE A 43 5.55 -4.54 -5.11
N ASP A 44 4.61 -4.50 -4.17
CA ASP A 44 4.89 -4.19 -2.76
C ASP A 44 4.61 -5.39 -1.88
N THR A 45 5.53 -5.73 -0.99
CA THR A 45 5.40 -6.80 -0.01
C THR A 45 5.86 -6.37 1.38
N ALA A 46 5.91 -7.31 2.34
CA ALA A 46 6.45 -7.10 3.68
C ALA A 46 6.74 -8.44 4.39
N PRO A 47 7.71 -8.50 5.33
CA PRO A 47 7.88 -9.63 6.24
C PRO A 47 6.60 -9.94 7.03
N HIS A 48 5.85 -8.89 7.39
CA HIS A 48 4.56 -9.00 8.08
C HIS A 48 3.53 -9.84 7.33
N TYR A 49 3.53 -9.83 6.00
CA TYR A 49 2.50 -10.45 5.18
C TYR A 49 2.64 -11.97 5.14
N GLY A 50 1.82 -12.63 5.98
CA GLY A 50 1.84 -14.07 6.14
C GLY A 50 3.17 -14.60 6.66
N LEU A 51 3.82 -13.87 7.59
CA LEU A 51 5.10 -14.29 8.19
C LEU A 51 6.14 -14.66 7.12
N GLY A 52 6.31 -13.76 6.14
CA GLY A 52 7.25 -13.89 5.03
C GLY A 52 6.75 -14.77 3.86
N LEU A 53 5.53 -15.35 3.92
CA LEU A 53 4.98 -16.14 2.81
C LEU A 53 4.81 -15.29 1.55
N SER A 54 4.33 -14.05 1.69
CA SER A 54 4.19 -13.12 0.57
C SER A 54 5.53 -12.86 -0.12
N GLU A 55 6.60 -12.63 0.64
CA GLU A 55 7.96 -12.42 0.11
C GLU A 55 8.45 -13.64 -0.64
N ARG A 56 8.30 -14.86 -0.09
CA ARG A 56 8.70 -16.10 -0.77
C ARG A 56 8.00 -16.30 -2.10
N ARG A 57 6.66 -16.14 -2.13
CA ARG A 57 5.86 -16.32 -3.36
C ARG A 57 6.15 -15.24 -4.41
N LEU A 58 6.22 -13.98 -3.97
CA LEU A 58 6.53 -12.89 -4.87
C LEU A 58 7.94 -13.00 -5.43
N GLY A 59 8.94 -13.35 -4.60
CA GLY A 59 10.32 -13.54 -5.02
C GLY A 59 10.46 -14.68 -6.03
N ALA A 60 9.84 -15.83 -5.77
CA ALA A 60 9.83 -16.96 -6.71
C ALA A 60 9.23 -16.57 -8.09
N PHE A 61 8.16 -15.78 -8.08
CA PHE A 61 7.55 -15.27 -9.31
C PHE A 61 8.47 -14.27 -10.03
N LEU A 62 8.97 -13.25 -9.32
CA LEU A 62 9.78 -12.18 -9.91
C LEU A 62 11.14 -12.70 -10.41
N ALA A 63 11.69 -13.75 -9.84
CA ALA A 63 12.90 -14.41 -10.34
C ALA A 63 12.76 -14.94 -11.77
N THR A 64 11.53 -15.14 -12.28
CA THR A 64 11.27 -15.53 -13.66
C THR A 64 11.13 -14.37 -14.64
N LYS A 65 11.22 -13.12 -14.14
CA LYS A 65 11.03 -11.89 -14.93
C LYS A 65 12.36 -11.14 -15.07
N PRO A 66 12.59 -10.41 -16.18
CA PRO A 66 13.77 -9.56 -16.28
C PRO A 66 13.79 -8.51 -15.17
N ARG A 67 14.91 -8.42 -14.43
CA ARG A 67 15.02 -7.57 -13.23
C ARG A 67 14.84 -6.08 -13.52
N ASP A 68 15.16 -5.64 -14.71
CA ASP A 68 15.05 -4.26 -15.21
C ASP A 68 13.61 -3.88 -15.63
N GLN A 69 12.68 -4.83 -15.64
CA GLN A 69 11.29 -4.59 -16.03
C GLN A 69 10.33 -4.40 -14.87
N TYR A 70 10.80 -4.42 -13.61
CA TYR A 70 9.92 -4.24 -12.46
C TYR A 70 10.59 -3.49 -11.32
N ILE A 71 9.76 -2.85 -10.51
CA ILE A 71 10.09 -2.22 -9.24
C ILE A 71 9.53 -3.13 -8.13
N VAL A 72 10.33 -3.37 -7.12
CA VAL A 72 9.90 -4.14 -5.95
C VAL A 72 10.23 -3.41 -4.66
N SER A 73 9.24 -3.31 -3.76
CA SER A 73 9.42 -2.79 -2.41
C SER A 73 9.13 -3.84 -1.36
N THR A 74 9.83 -3.74 -0.23
CA THR A 74 9.46 -4.43 1.00
C THR A 74 9.47 -3.47 2.18
N LYS A 75 9.14 -3.96 3.36
CA LYS A 75 9.06 -3.14 4.57
C LYS A 75 10.01 -3.67 5.64
N VAL A 76 10.48 -2.78 6.50
CA VAL A 76 11.43 -3.07 7.58
C VAL A 76 10.89 -2.65 8.96
N GLY A 77 11.61 -3.01 10.02
CA GLY A 77 11.27 -2.66 11.40
C GLY A 77 10.58 -3.79 12.17
N ARG A 78 10.21 -4.89 11.49
CA ARG A 78 9.66 -6.10 12.12
C ARG A 78 10.46 -7.31 11.66
N LEU A 79 11.25 -7.88 12.54
CA LEU A 79 11.97 -9.13 12.32
C LEU A 79 11.06 -10.34 12.58
N LEU A 80 11.28 -11.42 11.86
CA LEU A 80 10.57 -12.68 12.11
C LEU A 80 11.44 -13.58 13.00
N ARG A 81 10.90 -14.06 14.11
CA ARG A 81 11.59 -14.89 15.09
C ARG A 81 10.77 -16.13 15.44
N PRO A 82 11.40 -17.25 15.79
CA PRO A 82 10.67 -18.45 16.23
C PRO A 82 9.65 -18.13 17.33
N ASN A 83 8.45 -18.67 17.20
CA ASN A 83 7.35 -18.53 18.16
C ASN A 83 6.89 -19.90 18.66
N PRO A 84 7.55 -20.46 19.66
CA PRO A 84 7.18 -21.78 20.20
C PRO A 84 5.74 -21.86 20.71
N ASP A 85 5.20 -20.73 21.22
CA ASP A 85 3.84 -20.67 21.77
C ASP A 85 2.75 -20.66 20.66
N GLY A 86 3.11 -20.36 19.43
CA GLY A 86 2.21 -20.36 18.28
C GLY A 86 2.19 -21.67 17.49
N VAL A 87 2.93 -22.69 17.92
CA VAL A 87 2.99 -23.98 17.21
C VAL A 87 1.63 -24.66 17.22
N GLY A 88 1.10 -24.96 16.04
CA GLY A 88 -0.22 -25.57 15.85
C GLY A 88 -1.37 -24.56 15.71
N GLU A 89 -1.11 -23.27 15.91
CA GLU A 89 -2.07 -22.19 15.72
C GLU A 89 -1.88 -21.49 14.36
N LEU A 90 -2.87 -20.69 13.95
CA LEU A 90 -2.79 -19.81 12.79
C LEU A 90 -2.65 -18.34 13.23
N ASP A 91 -1.97 -17.53 12.42
CA ASP A 91 -1.73 -16.10 12.63
C ASP A 91 -2.98 -15.23 12.37
N LEU A 92 -4.16 -15.68 12.82
CA LEU A 92 -5.44 -15.02 12.57
C LEU A 92 -5.59 -13.70 13.34
N ALA A 93 -4.84 -13.50 14.42
CA ALA A 93 -4.82 -12.22 15.12
C ALA A 93 -4.25 -11.08 14.26
N ASN A 94 -3.54 -11.40 13.19
CA ASN A 94 -3.04 -10.48 12.19
C ASN A 94 -3.72 -10.68 10.81
N ASP A 95 -4.87 -11.36 10.77
CA ASP A 95 -5.66 -11.67 9.58
C ASP A 95 -4.98 -12.59 8.53
N PHE A 96 -3.89 -13.26 8.88
CA PHE A 96 -3.19 -14.17 7.96
C PHE A 96 -3.47 -15.65 8.28
N ALA A 97 -3.96 -16.40 7.28
CA ALA A 97 -4.20 -17.84 7.39
C ALA A 97 -2.90 -18.63 7.10
N VAL A 98 -1.92 -18.48 7.99
CA VAL A 98 -0.60 -19.15 7.97
C VAL A 98 -0.27 -19.71 9.35
N PRO A 99 0.59 -20.74 9.47
CA PRO A 99 1.08 -21.20 10.77
C PRO A 99 1.74 -20.06 11.55
N ALA A 100 1.42 -19.95 12.85
CA ALA A 100 1.93 -18.92 13.75
C ALA A 100 3.25 -19.33 14.45
N ASP A 101 4.07 -20.16 13.81
CA ASP A 101 5.36 -20.64 14.29
C ASP A 101 6.47 -19.56 14.29
N LEU A 102 6.19 -18.41 13.70
CA LEU A 102 6.99 -17.19 13.77
C LEU A 102 6.20 -16.06 14.43
N ALA A 103 6.91 -15.17 15.12
CA ALA A 103 6.41 -13.91 15.67
C ALA A 103 7.14 -12.72 15.07
N ARG A 104 6.45 -11.58 15.03
CA ARG A 104 7.02 -10.29 14.63
C ARG A 104 7.65 -9.61 15.83
N VAL A 105 8.93 -9.32 15.74
CA VAL A 105 9.69 -8.62 16.78
C VAL A 105 10.13 -7.28 16.23
N TRP A 106 9.76 -6.21 16.92
CA TRP A 106 10.16 -4.86 16.55
C TRP A 106 11.65 -4.64 16.83
N ASP A 107 12.36 -4.08 15.84
CA ASP A 107 13.74 -3.64 16.00
C ASP A 107 14.01 -2.45 15.07
N PHE A 108 14.09 -1.26 15.68
CA PHE A 108 14.35 0.00 14.99
C PHE A 108 15.82 0.43 15.07
N SER A 109 16.67 -0.40 15.65
CA SER A 109 18.11 -0.16 15.61
C SER A 109 18.66 -0.25 14.17
N ALA A 110 19.79 0.39 13.91
CA ALA A 110 20.46 0.30 12.61
C ALA A 110 20.80 -1.16 12.22
N ALA A 111 21.18 -1.98 13.21
CA ALA A 111 21.41 -3.40 13.00
C ALA A 111 20.13 -4.16 12.64
N GLY A 112 19.03 -3.90 13.36
CA GLY A 112 17.73 -4.52 13.10
C GLY A 112 17.15 -4.15 11.75
N ILE A 113 17.27 -2.88 11.33
CA ILE A 113 16.84 -2.43 10.00
C ILE A 113 17.63 -3.15 8.90
N ARG A 114 18.96 -3.22 9.01
CA ARG A 114 19.82 -3.96 8.05
C ARG A 114 19.47 -5.43 8.02
N GLN A 115 19.36 -6.07 9.18
CA GLN A 115 18.98 -7.48 9.30
C GLN A 115 17.62 -7.76 8.66
N SER A 116 16.64 -6.86 8.83
CA SER A 116 15.32 -6.99 8.17
C SER A 116 15.44 -7.05 6.65
N VAL A 117 16.32 -6.23 6.05
CA VAL A 117 16.57 -6.24 4.60
C VAL A 117 17.24 -7.54 4.17
N GLU A 118 18.29 -7.95 4.87
CA GLU A 118 19.04 -9.19 4.56
C GLU A 118 18.13 -10.41 4.61
N GLU A 119 17.33 -10.56 5.68
CA GLU A 119 16.36 -11.65 5.81
C GLU A 119 15.25 -11.58 4.74
N SER A 120 14.84 -10.39 4.29
CA SER A 120 13.88 -10.23 3.19
C SER A 120 14.48 -10.63 1.84
N LEU A 121 15.74 -10.32 1.58
CA LEU A 121 16.48 -10.79 0.40
C LEU A 121 16.60 -12.31 0.39
N GLU A 122 16.93 -12.92 1.53
CA GLU A 122 16.96 -14.38 1.66
C GLU A 122 15.59 -15.03 1.35
N ARG A 123 14.49 -14.47 1.90
CA ARG A 123 13.14 -15.00 1.67
C ARG A 123 12.66 -14.84 0.24
N THR A 124 13.00 -13.73 -0.41
CA THR A 124 12.61 -13.47 -1.80
C THR A 124 13.54 -14.14 -2.81
N GLY A 125 14.79 -14.39 -2.46
CA GLY A 125 15.85 -14.82 -3.39
C GLY A 125 16.23 -13.74 -4.41
N LEU A 126 15.83 -12.47 -4.19
CA LEU A 126 16.19 -11.34 -5.04
C LEU A 126 17.56 -10.77 -4.62
N ASP A 127 18.24 -10.11 -5.55
CA ASP A 127 19.54 -9.47 -5.32
C ASP A 127 19.42 -8.06 -4.69
N ARG A 128 18.27 -7.39 -4.87
CA ARG A 128 18.00 -6.06 -4.32
C ARG A 128 16.51 -5.73 -4.29
N PHE A 129 16.13 -4.82 -3.41
CA PHE A 129 14.88 -4.06 -3.47
C PHE A 129 15.14 -2.67 -4.06
N ASP A 130 14.13 -2.10 -4.71
CA ASP A 130 14.21 -0.74 -5.26
C ASP A 130 13.77 0.29 -4.21
N VAL A 131 12.80 -0.07 -3.36
CA VAL A 131 12.26 0.79 -2.30
C VAL A 131 12.14 0.02 -0.98
N LEU A 132 12.50 0.67 0.13
CA LEU A 132 12.27 0.19 1.49
C LEU A 132 11.37 1.14 2.25
N TYR A 133 10.32 0.60 2.90
CA TYR A 133 9.46 1.35 3.80
C TYR A 133 9.65 0.93 5.25
N LEU A 134 9.74 1.87 6.18
CA LEU A 134 9.51 1.58 7.59
C LEU A 134 8.01 1.33 7.81
N HIS A 135 7.65 0.20 8.43
CA HIS A 135 6.27 -0.31 8.47
C HIS A 135 5.55 0.06 9.75
N ASP A 136 4.50 0.91 9.68
CA ASP A 136 3.64 1.34 10.78
C ASP A 136 4.44 1.68 12.07
N PRO A 137 5.38 2.63 12.01
CA PRO A 137 6.30 2.87 13.14
C PRO A 137 5.57 3.29 14.42
N GLU A 138 4.43 3.95 14.30
CA GLU A 138 3.59 4.38 15.44
C GLU A 138 3.04 3.20 16.26
N ARG A 139 2.95 2.02 15.67
CA ARG A 139 2.48 0.81 16.37
C ARG A 139 3.47 0.29 17.39
N HIS A 140 4.71 0.76 17.35
CA HIS A 140 5.75 0.45 18.34
C HIS A 140 6.25 1.72 19.02
N SER A 141 7.02 2.53 18.32
CA SER A 141 7.59 3.77 18.87
C SER A 141 7.91 4.76 17.75
N LEU A 142 7.05 5.75 17.55
CA LEU A 142 7.31 6.80 16.55
C LEU A 142 8.58 7.58 16.90
N THR A 143 8.81 7.85 18.20
CA THR A 143 10.02 8.57 18.65
C THR A 143 11.31 7.82 18.26
N GLU A 144 11.34 6.49 18.48
CA GLU A 144 12.49 5.67 18.12
C GLU A 144 12.64 5.55 16.59
N ALA A 145 11.51 5.45 15.87
CA ALA A 145 11.50 5.44 14.41
C ALA A 145 12.19 6.68 13.82
N LEU A 146 11.81 7.87 14.30
CA LEU A 146 12.39 9.14 13.84
C LEU A 146 13.86 9.28 14.22
N ALA A 147 14.25 8.82 15.42
CA ALA A 147 15.59 8.98 15.95
C ALA A 147 16.60 7.93 15.44
N SER A 148 16.15 6.75 15.03
CA SER A 148 17.03 5.62 14.72
C SER A 148 16.70 4.96 13.38
N ALA A 149 15.46 4.50 13.15
CA ALA A 149 15.13 3.71 11.96
C ALA A 149 15.18 4.51 10.66
N ILE A 150 14.69 5.75 10.63
CA ILE A 150 14.76 6.62 9.43
C ILE A 150 16.22 6.97 9.10
N PRO A 151 17.09 7.39 10.06
CA PRO A 151 18.52 7.54 9.79
C PRO A 151 19.21 6.26 9.29
N ALA A 152 18.83 5.09 9.82
CA ALA A 152 19.37 3.81 9.35
C ALA A 152 18.97 3.52 7.89
N LEU A 153 17.72 3.76 7.53
CA LEU A 153 17.25 3.64 6.13
C LEU A 153 18.00 4.62 5.20
N ALA A 154 18.20 5.87 5.63
CA ALA A 154 18.97 6.84 4.87
C ALA A 154 20.41 6.35 4.64
N GLY A 155 21.03 5.74 5.66
CA GLY A 155 22.34 5.11 5.52
C GLY A 155 22.38 4.00 4.45
N LEU A 156 21.34 3.12 4.41
CA LEU A 156 21.25 2.07 3.37
C LEU A 156 21.12 2.65 1.96
N ARG A 157 20.36 3.73 1.80
CA ARG A 157 20.25 4.44 0.51
C ARG A 157 21.59 5.09 0.13
N ASP A 158 22.26 5.73 1.06
CA ASP A 158 23.56 6.39 0.82
C ASP A 158 24.68 5.37 0.48
N GLU A 159 24.56 4.14 0.99
CA GLU A 159 25.40 2.99 0.61
C GLU A 159 25.06 2.44 -0.79
N GLY A 160 23.95 2.86 -1.40
CA GLY A 160 23.49 2.38 -2.71
C GLY A 160 22.81 1.00 -2.67
N LEU A 161 22.41 0.52 -1.49
CA LEU A 161 21.73 -0.77 -1.32
C LEU A 161 20.25 -0.70 -1.70
N VAL A 162 19.67 0.49 -1.79
CA VAL A 162 18.30 0.76 -2.20
C VAL A 162 18.25 2.11 -2.93
N THR A 163 17.30 2.25 -3.86
CA THR A 163 17.13 3.48 -4.66
C THR A 163 16.36 4.55 -3.90
N ALA A 164 15.32 4.17 -3.16
CA ALA A 164 14.47 5.10 -2.42
C ALA A 164 14.04 4.49 -1.07
N ILE A 165 13.78 5.39 -0.11
CA ILE A 165 13.31 5.02 1.23
C ILE A 165 12.04 5.79 1.58
N GLY A 166 11.21 5.18 2.43
CA GLY A 166 9.97 5.78 2.85
C GLY A 166 9.44 5.25 4.17
N VAL A 167 8.25 5.74 4.54
CA VAL A 167 7.46 5.24 5.66
C VAL A 167 6.07 4.86 5.14
N GLY A 168 5.57 3.69 5.54
CA GLY A 168 4.21 3.25 5.24
C GLY A 168 3.37 3.18 6.51
N SER A 169 2.24 3.90 6.54
CA SER A 169 1.37 3.95 7.72
C SER A 169 -0.08 4.31 7.36
N MET A 170 -0.99 3.97 8.28
CA MET A 170 -2.38 4.43 8.32
C MET A 170 -2.56 5.65 9.24
N SER A 171 -1.52 6.12 9.93
CA SER A 171 -1.54 7.29 10.81
C SER A 171 -1.04 8.53 10.08
N THR A 172 -1.90 9.54 9.91
CA THR A 172 -1.52 10.83 9.34
C THR A 172 -0.46 11.54 10.18
N ASP A 173 -0.53 11.43 11.51
CA ASP A 173 0.46 12.01 12.43
C ASP A 173 1.85 11.38 12.24
N ALA A 174 1.91 10.05 12.12
CA ALA A 174 3.15 9.34 11.88
C ALA A 174 3.74 9.69 10.50
N LEU A 175 2.91 9.77 9.47
CA LEU A 175 3.30 10.17 8.13
C LEU A 175 3.83 11.62 8.12
N LEU A 176 3.12 12.55 8.76
CA LEU A 176 3.51 13.96 8.85
C LEU A 176 4.82 14.12 9.61
N ALA A 177 4.96 13.47 10.78
CA ALA A 177 6.20 13.50 11.53
C ALA A 177 7.39 12.95 10.73
N SER A 178 7.14 11.88 9.96
CA SER A 178 8.18 11.23 9.15
C SER A 178 8.62 12.09 7.96
N VAL A 179 7.69 12.69 7.20
CA VAL A 179 8.05 13.56 6.07
C VAL A 179 8.82 14.80 6.54
N ASN A 180 8.50 15.34 7.71
CA ASN A 180 9.17 16.51 8.28
C ASN A 180 10.61 16.24 8.74
N THR A 181 11.08 14.99 8.73
CA THR A 181 12.51 14.69 8.92
C THR A 181 13.39 15.17 7.76
N GLY A 182 12.79 15.36 6.57
CA GLY A 182 13.51 15.73 5.34
C GLY A 182 14.40 14.62 4.77
N ALA A 183 14.33 13.38 5.31
CA ALA A 183 15.19 12.28 4.91
C ALA A 183 14.56 11.35 3.87
N LEU A 184 13.23 11.42 3.69
CA LEU A 184 12.46 10.46 2.91
C LEU A 184 12.31 10.86 1.45
N ASP A 185 12.21 9.86 0.59
CA ASP A 185 11.89 9.99 -0.83
C ASP A 185 10.39 9.76 -1.07
N LEU A 186 9.77 8.88 -0.26
CA LEU A 186 8.40 8.42 -0.45
C LEU A 186 7.63 8.32 0.88
N LEU A 187 6.32 8.49 0.82
CA LEU A 187 5.38 7.98 1.82
C LEU A 187 4.45 6.95 1.17
N MET A 188 4.16 5.86 1.86
CA MET A 188 3.03 4.97 1.52
C MET A 188 1.86 5.32 2.43
N VAL A 189 0.89 6.05 1.88
CA VAL A 189 -0.32 6.48 2.59
C VAL A 189 -1.37 5.40 2.45
N ALA A 190 -1.70 4.70 3.53
CA ALA A 190 -2.62 3.58 3.49
C ALA A 190 -4.00 3.96 4.02
N GLY A 191 -5.02 4.01 3.13
CA GLY A 191 -6.42 4.23 3.49
C GLY A 191 -6.76 5.64 3.98
N ARG A 192 -5.83 6.59 3.98
CA ARG A 192 -6.04 7.97 4.49
C ARG A 192 -6.08 9.03 3.39
N TYR A 193 -6.03 8.61 2.14
CA TYR A 193 -6.24 9.45 0.97
C TYR A 193 -7.01 8.64 -0.08
N THR A 194 -8.31 8.53 0.11
CA THR A 194 -9.20 7.71 -0.71
C THR A 194 -10.43 8.52 -1.15
N LEU A 195 -11.23 7.96 -2.03
CA LEU A 195 -12.49 8.58 -2.44
C LEU A 195 -13.48 8.71 -1.25
N ALA A 196 -13.42 7.78 -0.27
CA ALA A 196 -14.29 7.80 0.90
C ALA A 196 -13.85 8.80 1.96
N GLU A 197 -12.52 9.03 2.11
CA GLU A 197 -11.98 9.89 3.15
C GLU A 197 -10.61 10.46 2.77
N GLN A 198 -10.34 11.70 3.15
CA GLN A 198 -9.15 12.41 2.73
C GLN A 198 -8.40 13.11 3.89
N PRO A 199 -8.21 12.49 5.07
CA PRO A 199 -7.53 13.20 6.17
C PRO A 199 -6.09 13.59 5.84
N ALA A 200 -5.42 12.88 4.91
CA ALA A 200 -4.07 13.23 4.47
C ALA A 200 -3.98 14.56 3.70
N LEU A 201 -5.10 15.07 3.14
CA LEU A 201 -5.11 16.35 2.42
C LEU A 201 -4.81 17.55 3.32
N ALA A 202 -5.14 17.47 4.62
CA ALA A 202 -5.00 18.60 5.52
C ALA A 202 -3.51 19.02 5.70
N GLU A 203 -2.62 18.05 5.91
CA GLU A 203 -1.22 18.33 6.27
C GLU A 203 -0.22 17.43 5.53
N VAL A 204 -0.50 16.13 5.34
CA VAL A 204 0.46 15.17 4.77
C VAL A 204 0.76 15.47 3.31
N VAL A 205 -0.27 15.69 2.48
CA VAL A 205 -0.10 16.01 1.05
C VAL A 205 0.63 17.33 0.85
N PRO A 206 0.27 18.45 1.55
CA PRO A 206 1.04 19.69 1.51
C PRO A 206 2.49 19.51 1.95
N ALA A 207 2.74 18.77 3.03
CA ALA A 207 4.09 18.50 3.51
C ALA A 207 4.92 17.69 2.48
N CYS A 208 4.31 16.69 1.82
CA CYS A 208 4.97 15.95 0.74
C CYS A 208 5.37 16.87 -0.42
N ARG A 209 4.48 17.78 -0.85
CA ARG A 209 4.80 18.78 -1.89
C ARG A 209 5.97 19.67 -1.47
N ALA A 210 5.92 20.22 -0.26
CA ALA A 210 6.94 21.13 0.25
C ALA A 210 8.32 20.47 0.37
N ASN A 211 8.39 19.19 0.67
CA ASN A 211 9.62 18.43 0.85
C ASN A 211 10.04 17.63 -0.40
N GLY A 212 9.28 17.68 -1.50
CA GLY A 212 9.57 16.91 -2.71
C GLY A 212 9.42 15.39 -2.54
N VAL A 213 8.62 14.94 -1.55
CA VAL A 213 8.38 13.53 -1.23
C VAL A 213 7.21 13.01 -2.07
N GLY A 214 7.41 11.88 -2.76
CA GLY A 214 6.36 11.23 -3.53
C GLY A 214 5.40 10.43 -2.63
N ILE A 215 4.15 10.27 -3.07
CA ILE A 215 3.16 9.44 -2.39
C ILE A 215 2.87 8.19 -3.21
N VAL A 216 3.05 7.03 -2.59
CA VAL A 216 2.47 5.75 -3.02
C VAL A 216 1.17 5.56 -2.23
N ASN A 217 0.03 5.61 -2.91
CA ASN A 217 -1.25 5.57 -2.24
C ASN A 217 -1.80 4.14 -2.19
N ALA A 218 -1.93 3.58 -1.00
CA ALA A 218 -2.36 2.20 -0.76
C ALA A 218 -3.76 2.13 -0.13
N SER A 219 -4.37 0.95 -0.15
CA SER A 219 -5.69 0.68 0.46
C SER A 219 -6.81 1.59 -0.08
N VAL A 220 -6.72 1.98 -1.35
CA VAL A 220 -7.66 2.92 -2.00
C VAL A 220 -9.11 2.43 -2.06
N PHE A 221 -9.34 1.14 -1.82
CA PHE A 221 -10.69 0.55 -1.71
C PHE A 221 -11.22 0.47 -0.28
N ASN A 222 -10.51 1.00 0.74
CA ASN A 222 -10.90 0.95 2.16
C ASN A 222 -11.39 -0.44 2.58
N SER A 223 -10.49 -1.44 2.53
CA SER A 223 -10.77 -2.86 2.85
C SER A 223 -11.88 -3.50 2.01
N GLY A 224 -12.19 -2.93 0.83
CA GLY A 224 -13.20 -3.44 -0.10
C GLY A 224 -14.50 -2.65 -0.14
N LEU A 225 -14.70 -1.65 0.72
CA LEU A 225 -15.89 -0.79 0.75
C LEU A 225 -16.15 -0.11 -0.60
N LEU A 226 -15.08 0.34 -1.29
CA LEU A 226 -15.14 1.00 -2.60
C LEU A 226 -14.91 0.03 -3.78
N ALA A 227 -14.82 -1.28 -3.55
CA ALA A 227 -14.52 -2.26 -4.60
C ALA A 227 -15.75 -2.70 -5.43
N THR A 228 -16.95 -2.28 -5.06
CA THR A 228 -18.21 -2.60 -5.70
C THR A 228 -19.05 -1.35 -5.97
N ASN A 229 -19.93 -1.39 -6.97
CA ASN A 229 -20.85 -0.29 -7.27
C ASN A 229 -22.00 -0.14 -6.24
N GLU A 230 -22.22 -1.16 -5.43
CA GLU A 230 -23.27 -1.20 -4.41
C GLU A 230 -22.65 -1.47 -3.03
N PRO A 231 -22.06 -0.45 -2.37
CA PRO A 231 -21.48 -0.61 -1.05
C PRO A 231 -22.56 -0.95 -0.01
N GLY A 232 -22.33 -2.01 0.76
CA GLY A 232 -23.27 -2.51 1.76
C GLY A 232 -22.63 -2.72 3.12
N SER A 233 -23.45 -2.98 4.15
CA SER A 233 -23.02 -3.18 5.53
C SER A 233 -22.14 -4.41 5.77
N SER A 234 -22.08 -5.34 4.80
CA SER A 234 -21.18 -6.50 4.84
C SER A 234 -19.74 -6.17 4.39
N ALA A 235 -19.49 -4.96 3.88
CA ALA A 235 -18.15 -4.51 3.56
C ALA A 235 -17.33 -4.36 4.85
N ARG A 236 -16.00 -4.36 4.70
CA ARG A 236 -15.05 -4.07 5.79
C ARG A 236 -14.48 -2.67 5.62
N TYR A 237 -14.06 -2.10 6.74
CA TYR A 237 -13.32 -0.85 6.82
C TYR A 237 -12.25 -0.96 7.91
N ASP A 238 -11.00 -0.61 7.59
CA ASP A 238 -9.85 -0.70 8.50
C ASP A 238 -9.78 -2.05 9.25
N TYR A 239 -10.04 -3.15 8.53
CA TYR A 239 -10.09 -4.53 9.03
C TYR A 239 -11.28 -4.85 9.96
N GLY A 240 -12.18 -3.89 10.22
CA GLY A 240 -13.38 -4.03 11.05
C GLY A 240 -14.69 -3.79 10.30
N ASP A 241 -15.75 -3.51 11.06
CA ASP A 241 -17.06 -3.15 10.52
C ASP A 241 -17.05 -1.71 9.98
N VAL A 242 -17.89 -1.45 8.97
CA VAL A 242 -18.02 -0.10 8.40
C VAL A 242 -18.85 0.78 9.34
N PRO A 243 -18.33 1.96 9.78
CA PRO A 243 -19.13 2.94 10.51
C PRO A 243 -20.35 3.40 9.68
N ALA A 244 -21.52 3.50 10.33
CA ALA A 244 -22.79 3.82 9.63
C ALA A 244 -22.69 5.13 8.83
N GLY A 245 -22.14 6.20 9.40
CA GLY A 245 -21.99 7.47 8.70
C GLY A 245 -21.04 7.39 7.49
N LEU A 246 -19.99 6.56 7.54
CA LEU A 246 -19.10 6.33 6.41
C LEU A 246 -19.81 5.55 5.30
N LEU A 247 -20.60 4.55 5.66
CA LEU A 247 -21.39 3.79 4.69
C LEU A 247 -22.38 4.69 3.95
N GLU A 248 -23.13 5.53 4.68
CA GLU A 248 -24.07 6.50 4.09
C GLU A 248 -23.33 7.48 3.16
N HIS A 249 -22.18 7.97 3.56
CA HIS A 249 -21.34 8.83 2.73
C HIS A 249 -20.92 8.15 1.42
N VAL A 250 -20.41 6.92 1.49
CA VAL A 250 -19.98 6.15 0.31
C VAL A 250 -21.19 5.81 -0.58
N GLN A 251 -22.36 5.53 -0.01
CA GLN A 251 -23.60 5.33 -0.78
C GLN A 251 -24.05 6.59 -1.51
N ALA A 252 -23.83 7.78 -0.93
CA ALA A 252 -24.07 9.06 -1.63
C ALA A 252 -23.10 9.25 -2.81
N ILE A 253 -21.83 8.93 -2.64
CA ILE A 253 -20.86 8.93 -3.75
C ILE A 253 -21.29 7.94 -4.86
N ALA A 254 -21.71 6.72 -4.48
CA ALA A 254 -22.21 5.71 -5.43
C ALA A 254 -23.46 6.17 -6.18
N ALA A 255 -24.32 7.00 -5.56
CA ALA A 255 -25.46 7.59 -6.25
C ALA A 255 -25.00 8.56 -7.37
N VAL A 256 -24.00 9.42 -7.10
CA VAL A 256 -23.41 10.29 -8.13
C VAL A 256 -22.73 9.46 -9.22
N CYS A 257 -22.03 8.39 -8.87
CA CYS A 257 -21.45 7.46 -9.85
C CYS A 257 -22.52 6.94 -10.84
N ARG A 258 -23.71 6.56 -10.35
CA ARG A 258 -24.81 6.11 -11.22
C ARG A 258 -25.34 7.21 -12.12
N GLU A 259 -25.44 8.45 -11.62
CA GLU A 259 -25.89 9.60 -12.41
C GLU A 259 -25.00 9.85 -13.63
N PHE A 260 -23.70 9.66 -13.47
CA PHE A 260 -22.69 9.91 -14.51
C PHE A 260 -22.25 8.65 -15.27
N ALA A 261 -22.87 7.49 -15.01
CA ALA A 261 -22.49 6.18 -15.55
C ALA A 261 -21.01 5.82 -15.32
N VAL A 262 -20.44 6.25 -14.18
CA VAL A 262 -19.07 5.95 -13.72
C VAL A 262 -19.14 4.80 -12.72
N SER A 263 -18.20 3.84 -12.79
CA SER A 263 -18.13 2.81 -11.75
C SER A 263 -17.45 3.35 -10.49
N LEU A 264 -18.04 3.06 -9.31
CA LEU A 264 -17.46 3.47 -8.02
C LEU A 264 -16.02 2.97 -7.85
N PRO A 265 -15.69 1.70 -8.20
CA PRO A 265 -14.30 1.24 -8.13
C PRO A 265 -13.34 1.96 -9.08
N ALA A 266 -13.79 2.40 -10.27
CA ALA A 266 -12.94 3.19 -11.18
C ALA A 266 -12.69 4.58 -10.60
N ALA A 267 -13.73 5.23 -10.06
CA ALA A 267 -13.58 6.50 -9.36
C ALA A 267 -12.61 6.39 -8.18
N ALA A 268 -12.71 5.33 -7.38
CA ALA A 268 -11.82 5.10 -6.24
C ALA A 268 -10.35 4.91 -6.65
N LEU A 269 -10.08 4.17 -7.73
CA LEU A 269 -8.74 3.97 -8.26
C LEU A 269 -8.11 5.25 -8.81
N GLN A 270 -8.91 6.07 -9.49
CA GLN A 270 -8.41 7.23 -10.23
C GLN A 270 -8.42 8.51 -9.38
N TYR A 271 -9.12 8.52 -8.23
CA TYR A 271 -9.34 9.71 -7.41
C TYR A 271 -8.07 10.48 -7.12
N THR A 272 -7.03 9.82 -6.60
CA THR A 272 -5.79 10.48 -6.17
C THR A 272 -4.78 10.70 -7.29
N LEU A 273 -5.01 10.11 -8.45
CA LEU A 273 -4.16 10.28 -9.65
C LEU A 273 -4.62 11.44 -10.55
N ARG A 274 -5.66 12.17 -10.15
CA ARG A 274 -6.15 13.33 -10.90
C ARG A 274 -5.09 14.43 -10.91
N ASP A 275 -5.16 15.25 -11.96
CA ASP A 275 -4.35 16.47 -12.00
C ASP A 275 -4.72 17.38 -10.83
N ASP A 276 -3.70 17.97 -10.23
CA ASP A 276 -3.80 18.93 -9.14
C ASP A 276 -3.00 20.18 -9.54
N PRO A 277 -3.64 21.36 -9.64
CA PRO A 277 -2.95 22.60 -10.01
C PRO A 277 -1.76 22.94 -9.12
N ALA A 278 -1.78 22.53 -7.84
CA ALA A 278 -0.69 22.71 -6.90
C ALA A 278 0.45 21.69 -7.09
N GLY A 279 0.32 20.78 -8.04
CA GLY A 279 1.21 19.64 -8.27
C GLY A 279 0.81 18.42 -7.47
N ASN A 280 0.55 17.30 -8.14
CA ASN A 280 0.17 16.05 -7.51
C ASN A 280 1.42 15.25 -7.06
N PRO A 281 1.63 15.03 -5.73
CA PRO A 281 2.75 14.23 -5.27
C PRO A 281 2.50 12.72 -5.42
N VAL A 282 1.27 12.28 -5.74
CA VAL A 282 0.93 10.86 -5.89
C VAL A 282 1.59 10.30 -7.15
N ARG A 283 2.40 9.26 -6.96
CA ARG A 283 3.15 8.59 -8.03
C ARG A 283 2.41 7.39 -8.59
N THR A 284 1.68 6.67 -7.74
CA THR A 284 0.97 5.45 -8.10
C THR A 284 -0.07 5.09 -7.04
N VAL A 285 -1.01 4.22 -7.39
CA VAL A 285 -1.88 3.55 -6.42
C VAL A 285 -1.48 2.08 -6.31
N VAL A 286 -1.45 1.55 -5.07
CA VAL A 286 -1.15 0.14 -4.81
C VAL A 286 -2.42 -0.56 -4.37
N VAL A 287 -2.82 -1.58 -5.13
CA VAL A 287 -4.05 -2.33 -4.88
C VAL A 287 -3.77 -3.81 -4.69
N GLY A 288 -4.50 -4.42 -3.77
CA GLY A 288 -4.53 -5.85 -3.59
C GLY A 288 -5.51 -6.53 -4.56
N GLY A 289 -5.35 -7.82 -4.68
CA GLY A 289 -6.29 -8.68 -5.40
C GLY A 289 -6.09 -10.13 -5.00
N SER A 290 -7.16 -10.83 -4.67
CA SER A 290 -7.12 -12.22 -4.21
C SER A 290 -7.55 -13.23 -5.27
N ARG A 291 -7.78 -12.77 -6.51
CA ARG A 291 -8.11 -13.59 -7.70
C ARG A 291 -7.57 -12.88 -8.96
N PRO A 292 -7.19 -13.62 -10.02
CA PRO A 292 -6.74 -13.05 -11.29
C PRO A 292 -7.70 -12.01 -11.88
N ASP A 293 -9.01 -12.24 -11.78
CA ASP A 293 -10.03 -11.33 -12.33
C ASP A 293 -10.03 -9.95 -11.64
N HIS A 294 -9.66 -9.86 -10.34
CA HIS A 294 -9.55 -8.58 -9.67
C HIS A 294 -8.49 -7.69 -10.34
N LEU A 295 -7.37 -8.29 -10.77
CA LEU A 295 -6.28 -7.57 -11.42
C LEU A 295 -6.69 -7.07 -12.81
N ARG A 296 -7.36 -7.92 -13.59
CA ARG A 296 -7.89 -7.56 -14.92
C ARG A 296 -8.92 -6.43 -14.82
N GLN A 297 -9.90 -6.57 -13.92
CA GLN A 297 -10.91 -5.53 -13.67
C GLN A 297 -10.29 -4.21 -13.19
N ASN A 298 -9.30 -4.26 -12.30
CA ASN A 298 -8.65 -3.04 -11.83
C ASN A 298 -7.87 -2.33 -12.96
N ALA A 299 -7.24 -3.07 -13.87
CA ALA A 299 -6.59 -2.51 -15.06
C ALA A 299 -7.61 -1.88 -16.03
N GLU A 300 -8.76 -2.50 -16.24
CA GLU A 300 -9.86 -1.94 -17.03
C GLU A 300 -10.40 -0.65 -16.40
N ARG A 301 -10.68 -0.67 -15.10
CA ARG A 301 -11.17 0.48 -14.31
C ARG A 301 -10.19 1.66 -14.29
N MET A 302 -8.87 1.37 -14.31
CA MET A 302 -7.84 2.42 -14.39
C MET A 302 -7.89 3.18 -15.72
N ASN A 303 -8.46 2.57 -16.77
CA ASN A 303 -8.60 3.16 -18.10
C ASN A 303 -10.03 3.64 -18.42
N GLU A 304 -10.98 3.48 -17.48
CA GLU A 304 -12.33 4.00 -17.62
C GLU A 304 -12.31 5.53 -17.72
N LEU A 305 -13.03 6.08 -18.70
CA LEU A 305 -13.13 7.53 -18.86
C LEU A 305 -14.08 8.10 -17.83
N ILE A 306 -13.57 8.97 -16.97
CA ILE A 306 -14.36 9.65 -15.95
C ILE A 306 -14.50 11.11 -16.34
N PRO A 307 -15.73 11.62 -16.61
CA PRO A 307 -15.95 13.00 -16.97
C PRO A 307 -15.50 13.96 -15.86
N VAL A 308 -14.98 15.14 -16.24
CA VAL A 308 -14.58 16.15 -15.25
C VAL A 308 -15.78 16.66 -14.43
N GLU A 309 -16.95 16.70 -15.04
CA GLU A 309 -18.21 17.09 -14.42
C GLU A 309 -18.61 16.17 -13.26
N PHE A 310 -18.22 14.89 -13.31
CA PHE A 310 -18.40 13.95 -12.19
C PHE A 310 -17.64 14.41 -10.95
N TRP A 311 -16.37 14.81 -11.10
CA TRP A 311 -15.56 15.29 -9.99
C TRP A 311 -16.08 16.61 -9.43
N HIS A 312 -16.54 17.52 -10.30
CA HIS A 312 -17.18 18.76 -9.89
C HIS A 312 -18.45 18.48 -9.08
N ALA A 313 -19.31 17.57 -9.54
CA ALA A 313 -20.54 17.19 -8.83
C ALA A 313 -20.25 16.61 -7.43
N LEU A 314 -19.19 15.80 -7.27
CA LEU A 314 -18.79 15.30 -5.95
C LEU A 314 -18.32 16.44 -5.04
N THR A 315 -17.53 17.37 -5.55
CA THR A 315 -17.04 18.53 -4.79
C THR A 315 -18.17 19.50 -4.42
N GLU A 316 -19.08 19.82 -5.34
CA GLU A 316 -20.23 20.71 -5.09
C GLU A 316 -21.21 20.15 -4.06
N ARG A 317 -21.28 18.82 -3.94
CA ARG A 317 -22.13 18.12 -2.94
C ARG A 317 -21.39 17.82 -1.64
N ASP A 318 -20.19 18.37 -1.44
CA ASP A 318 -19.33 18.14 -0.26
C ASP A 318 -19.03 16.65 0.00
N LEU A 319 -19.02 15.80 -1.07
CA LEU A 319 -18.71 14.38 -0.97
C LEU A 319 -17.20 14.10 -1.07
N ILE A 320 -16.42 15.03 -1.59
CA ILE A 320 -14.96 15.02 -1.57
C ILE A 320 -14.45 16.42 -1.26
N GLN A 321 -13.27 16.49 -0.64
CA GLN A 321 -12.63 17.77 -0.37
C GLN A 321 -12.15 18.43 -1.67
N ARG A 322 -12.16 19.77 -1.71
CA ARG A 322 -11.54 20.53 -2.79
C ARG A 322 -10.03 20.35 -2.76
N SER A 323 -9.44 20.23 -3.94
CA SER A 323 -7.97 20.13 -4.09
C SER A 323 -7.24 21.48 -3.97
N ASP A 324 -7.96 22.56 -3.69
CA ASP A 324 -7.49 23.95 -3.81
C ASP A 324 -6.93 24.52 -2.49
N VAL A 325 -6.37 23.69 -1.61
CA VAL A 325 -5.75 24.19 -0.37
C VAL A 325 -4.25 24.06 -0.43
#